data_f3791b73a397e6317208d4f52eaab22b
#
_entry.id   f3791b73a397e6317208d4f52eaab22b
#
_cell.length_a   1.000
_cell.length_b   1.000
_cell.length_c   1.000
_cell.angle_alpha   90.00
_cell.angle_beta   90.00
_cell.angle_gamma   90.00
#
_symmetry.space_group_name_H-M   'P 1'
#
loop_
_entity.id
_entity.type
_entity.pdbx_description
1 polymer ?
#
loop_
_entity_poly.entity_id
_entity_poly.type
_entity_poly.pdbx_seq_one_letter_code
_entity_poly.pdbx_strand_id
1 'polypeptide(L)' 'MGRAEILSFDSVTELKKAAAEKFTTPIHFHDGCGGQYFTLESSNEELRDFIINYFESRNLLAVFSDDGNQFCVEKK' A
#
# COMPACT_ATOMS: atom_id res chain seq x y z
N MET A 1 -1.74 -18.89 3.80
CA MET A 1 -1.91 -18.29 2.49
C MET A 1 -2.72 -17.02 2.59
N GLY A 2 -2.17 -15.92 2.09
CA GLY A 2 -2.85 -14.63 2.18
C GLY A 2 -4.01 -14.53 1.21
N ARG A 3 -4.94 -13.64 1.54
CA ARG A 3 -6.05 -13.32 0.67
C ARG A 3 -6.02 -11.82 0.37
N ALA A 4 -6.25 -11.46 -0.88
CA ALA A 4 -6.34 -10.07 -1.24
C ALA A 4 -7.49 -9.40 -0.47
N GLU A 5 -7.20 -8.26 0.11
CA GLU A 5 -8.20 -7.45 0.79
C GLU A 5 -8.67 -6.37 -0.17
N ILE A 6 -9.98 -6.24 -0.31
CA ILE A 6 -10.56 -5.19 -1.13
C ILE A 6 -10.70 -3.93 -0.29
N LEU A 7 -9.92 -2.92 -0.62
CA LEU A 7 -9.93 -1.66 0.11
C LEU A 7 -11.02 -0.75 -0.42
N SER A 8 -11.67 -0.02 0.48
CA SER A 8 -12.63 0.99 0.08
C SER A 8 -11.87 2.21 -0.45
N PHE A 9 -12.57 3.03 -1.24
CA PHE A 9 -12.00 4.26 -1.75
C PHE A 9 -11.53 5.18 -0.61
N ASP A 10 -12.30 5.21 0.48
CA ASP A 10 -11.95 6.01 1.66
C ASP A 10 -10.67 5.53 2.30
N SER A 11 -10.47 4.22 2.40
CA SER A 11 -9.23 3.66 2.96
C SER A 11 -8.03 4.02 2.11
N VAL A 12 -8.17 3.96 0.78
CA VAL A 12 -7.11 4.32 -0.15
C VAL A 12 -6.76 5.80 -0.01
N THR A 13 -7.77 6.66 0.02
CA THR A 13 -7.56 8.10 0.17
C THR A 13 -6.86 8.42 1.48
N GLU A 14 -7.25 7.75 2.55
CA GLU A 14 -6.64 7.95 3.86
C GLU A 14 -5.17 7.56 3.88
N LEU A 15 -4.83 6.44 3.25
CA LEU A 15 -3.44 6.02 3.15
C LEU A 15 -2.62 7.04 2.36
N LYS A 16 -3.12 7.48 1.21
CA LYS A 16 -2.43 8.46 0.37
C LYS A 16 -2.19 9.75 1.13
N LYS A 17 -3.19 10.21 1.87
CA LYS A 17 -3.09 11.43 2.65
C LYS A 17 -2.06 11.29 3.77
N ALA A 18 -2.10 10.19 4.49
CA ALA A 18 -1.16 9.95 5.58
C ALA A 18 0.27 9.89 5.07
N ALA A 19 0.49 9.23 3.93
CA ALA A 19 1.81 9.13 3.34
C ALA A 19 2.30 10.50 2.84
N ALA A 20 1.41 11.28 2.24
CA ALA A 20 1.77 12.60 1.72
C ALA A 20 2.19 13.56 2.82
N GLU A 21 1.74 13.36 4.03
CA GLU A 21 2.13 14.21 5.16
C GLU A 21 3.57 13.95 5.61
N LYS A 22 4.09 12.76 5.34
CA LYS A 22 5.42 12.35 5.80
C LYS A 22 6.44 12.22 4.68
N PHE A 23 5.99 11.93 3.48
CA PHE A 23 6.87 11.64 2.35
C PHE A 23 6.43 12.42 1.13
N THR A 24 7.40 12.74 0.28
CA THR A 24 7.10 13.45 -0.96
C THR A 24 6.79 12.50 -2.11
N THR A 25 7.07 11.23 -1.93
CA THR A 25 6.83 10.22 -2.98
C THR A 25 5.34 9.90 -3.05
N PRO A 26 4.70 10.10 -4.21
CA PRO A 26 3.27 9.77 -4.32
C PRO A 26 3.04 8.27 -4.40
N ILE A 27 1.88 7.86 -3.91
CA ILE A 27 1.42 6.49 -4.00
C ILE A 27 0.30 6.46 -5.04
N HIS A 28 0.42 5.58 -6.03
CA HIS A 28 -0.59 5.42 -7.07
C HIS A 28 -1.40 4.16 -6.82
N PHE A 29 -2.71 4.29 -6.88
CA PHE A 29 -3.63 3.17 -6.69
C PHE A 29 -4.18 2.70 -8.02
N HIS A 30 -4.19 1.39 -8.21
CA HIS A 30 -4.71 0.77 -9.42
C HIS A 30 -5.77 -0.27 -9.04
N ASP A 31 -6.91 -0.20 -9.71
CA ASP A 31 -8.00 -1.13 -9.50
C ASP A 31 -8.48 -1.60 -10.86
N GLY A 32 -8.26 -2.86 -11.16
CA GLY A 32 -8.59 -3.42 -12.45
C GLY A 32 -8.93 -4.90 -12.38
N CYS A 33 -8.96 -5.54 -13.53
CA CYS A 33 -9.37 -6.94 -13.63
C CYS A 33 -8.50 -7.89 -12.84
N GLY A 34 -7.24 -7.54 -12.65
CA GLY A 34 -6.31 -8.37 -11.88
C GLY A 34 -6.36 -8.14 -10.38
N GLY A 35 -7.23 -7.23 -9.90
CA GLY A 35 -7.33 -6.88 -8.50
C GLY A 35 -6.73 -5.53 -8.20
N GLN A 36 -6.65 -5.20 -6.92
CA GLN A 36 -6.12 -3.92 -6.49
C GLN A 36 -4.63 -4.01 -6.19
N TYR A 37 -3.89 -2.98 -6.59
CA TYR A 37 -2.47 -2.88 -6.23
C TYR A 37 -2.05 -1.42 -6.23
N PHE A 38 -0.89 -1.17 -5.65
CA PHE A 38 -0.35 0.18 -5.54
C PHE A 38 1.04 0.22 -6.15
N THR A 39 1.40 1.37 -6.72
CA THR A 39 2.74 1.58 -7.24
C THR A 39 3.35 2.83 -6.62
N LEU A 40 4.67 2.83 -6.48
CA LEU A 40 5.44 3.94 -5.94
C LEU A 40 6.38 4.44 -7.03
N GLU A 41 6.58 5.75 -7.09
CA GLU A 41 7.48 6.31 -8.09
C GLU A 41 8.94 6.02 -7.79
N SER A 42 9.28 5.91 -6.50
CA SER A 42 10.63 5.54 -6.12
C SER A 42 10.58 4.68 -4.88
N SER A 43 11.50 3.72 -4.81
CA SER A 43 11.62 2.85 -3.66
C SER A 43 12.26 3.62 -2.51
N ASN A 44 11.66 3.53 -1.33
CA ASN A 44 12.16 4.20 -0.13
C ASN A 44 11.86 3.29 1.06
N GLU A 45 12.92 2.90 1.76
CA GLU A 45 12.79 1.98 2.87
C GLU A 45 11.90 2.54 3.98
N GLU A 46 12.03 3.82 4.28
CA GLU A 46 11.21 4.46 5.30
C GLU A 46 9.74 4.47 4.92
N LEU A 47 9.46 4.76 3.65
CA LEU A 47 8.08 4.74 3.15
C LEU A 47 7.50 3.34 3.20
N ARG A 48 8.31 2.34 2.80
CA ARG A 48 7.87 0.95 2.85
C ARG A 48 7.55 0.54 4.29
N ASP A 49 8.42 0.87 5.24
CA ASP A 49 8.17 0.55 6.64
C ASP A 49 6.91 1.26 7.15
N PHE A 50 6.70 2.50 6.75
CA PHE A 50 5.49 3.23 7.10
C PHE A 50 4.24 2.51 6.59
N ILE A 51 4.26 2.07 5.34
CA ILE A 51 3.14 1.37 4.73
C ILE A 51 2.86 0.05 5.45
N ILE A 52 3.92 -0.70 5.72
CA ILE A 52 3.78 -1.98 6.43
C ILE A 52 3.14 -1.76 7.79
N ASN A 53 3.64 -0.81 8.55
CA ASN A 53 3.11 -0.52 9.88
C ASN A 53 1.68 0.01 9.83
N TYR A 54 1.37 0.81 8.82
CA TYR A 54 0.03 1.35 8.63
C TYR A 54 -0.99 0.22 8.49
N PHE A 55 -0.69 -0.77 7.64
CA PHE A 55 -1.62 -1.88 7.44
C PHE A 55 -1.58 -2.88 8.60
N GLU A 56 -0.43 -3.06 9.23
CA GLU A 56 -0.35 -3.94 10.40
C GLU A 56 -1.23 -3.45 11.53
N SER A 57 -1.30 -2.16 11.74
CA SER A 57 -2.17 -1.58 12.77
C SER A 57 -3.66 -1.82 12.46
N ARG A 58 -3.96 -2.18 11.22
CA ARG A 58 -5.32 -2.49 10.78
C ARG A 58 -5.53 -3.99 10.57
N ASN A 59 -4.59 -4.79 11.05
CA ASN A 59 -4.64 -6.25 10.93
C ASN A 59 -4.62 -6.72 9.48
N LEU A 60 -3.87 -6.00 8.66
CA LEU A 60 -3.67 -6.32 7.25
C LEU A 60 -2.19 -6.44 6.96
N LEU A 61 -1.86 -6.98 5.81
CA LEU A 61 -0.48 -7.22 5.41
C LEU A 61 -0.20 -6.57 4.06
N ALA A 62 0.82 -5.73 4.00
CA ALA A 62 1.29 -5.16 2.74
C ALA A 62 2.36 -6.08 2.16
N VAL A 63 2.15 -6.54 0.94
CA VAL A 63 3.06 -7.47 0.27
C VAL A 63 3.72 -6.73 -0.90
N PHE A 64 5.02 -6.55 -0.83
CA PHE A 64 5.76 -5.79 -1.83
C PHE A 64 6.37 -6.70 -2.88
N SER A 65 6.48 -6.16 -4.10
CA SER A 65 7.20 -6.84 -5.18
C SER A 65 8.71 -6.81 -4.92
N ASP A 66 9.45 -7.56 -5.72
CA ASP A 66 10.90 -7.69 -5.55
C ASP A 66 11.63 -6.36 -5.62
N ASP A 67 11.17 -5.44 -6.47
CA ASP A 67 11.81 -4.13 -6.61
C ASP A 67 11.33 -3.12 -5.57
N GLY A 68 10.31 -3.49 -4.78
CA GLY A 68 9.79 -2.61 -3.74
C GLY A 68 8.95 -1.46 -4.25
N ASN A 69 8.67 -1.39 -5.54
CA ASN A 69 7.92 -0.28 -6.13
C ASN A 69 6.44 -0.57 -6.31
N GLN A 70 6.02 -1.76 -5.99
CA GLN A 70 4.62 -2.16 -6.11
C GLN A 70 4.23 -2.98 -4.90
N PHE A 71 3.01 -2.80 -4.42
CA PHE A 71 2.53 -3.64 -3.33
C PHE A 71 1.02 -3.87 -3.44
N CYS A 72 0.58 -4.93 -2.81
CA CYS A 72 -0.84 -5.20 -2.64
C CYS A 72 -1.10 -5.48 -1.17
N VAL A 73 -2.38 -5.48 -0.79
CA VAL A 73 -2.79 -5.66 0.60
C VAL A 73 -3.55 -6.97 0.73
N GLU A 74 -3.17 -7.75 1.72
CA GLU A 74 -3.79 -9.05 1.99
C GLU A 74 -4.26 -9.11 3.43
N LYS A 75 -5.17 -10.02 3.70
CA LYS A 75 -5.61 -10.28 5.06
C LYS A 75 -4.51 -11.03 5.81
N LYS A 76 -4.35 -10.67 7.05
CA LYS A 76 -3.43 -11.36 7.92
C LYS A 76 -3.93 -12.74 8.31
#